data_38b00f53f304c8f637ada54b25c6758d
#
_entry.id   38b00f53f304c8f637ada54b25c6758d
#
_cell.length_a   1.000
_cell.length_b   1.000
_cell.length_c   1.000
_cell.angle_alpha   90.00
_cell.angle_beta   90.00
_cell.angle_gamma   90.00
#
_symmetry.space_group_name_H-M   'P 1'
#
loop_
_entity.id
_entity.type
_entity.pdbx_description
1 polymer ?
#
loop_
_entity_poly.entity_id
_entity_poly.type
_entity_poly.pdbx_seq_one_letter_code
_entity_poly.pdbx_strand_id
1 'polypeptide(L)'
;MSSHTPEIAPSAVSSLISSKLHPTPNTALTLEILHNLEHQHQWTALKVHEPFSLSAEQAIPLISGTPPQVVYTHPDEQAYLLEHHIRPEDVPIDREWVIPTSQGEKWTLRRLAGIHDSLPKRTEDLQLGSFDLEQASKDMQEYIRLKKEKPWGGKRALLAMVNSGLGGDGTVVYYVTMEGTPKPRQN
;
A
#
# COMPACT_ATOMS: atom_id res chain seq x y z
N MET A 1 40.09 -19.98 1.11
CA MET A 1 38.80 -19.87 1.77
C MET A 1 38.27 -18.48 1.51
N SER A 2 37.44 -18.33 0.48
CA SER A 2 36.83 -17.01 0.13
C SER A 2 35.62 -16.79 0.98
N SER A 3 35.66 -15.81 1.88
CA SER A 3 34.52 -15.35 2.66
C SER A 3 33.55 -14.60 1.74
N HIS A 4 32.47 -15.26 1.34
CA HIS A 4 31.32 -14.59 0.74
C HIS A 4 30.60 -13.78 1.82
N THR A 5 30.89 -12.50 1.86
CA THR A 5 30.03 -11.55 2.58
C THR A 5 28.70 -11.46 1.83
N PRO A 6 27.54 -11.69 2.47
CA PRO A 6 26.26 -11.54 1.78
C PRO A 6 26.08 -10.07 1.37
N GLU A 7 25.92 -9.83 0.09
CA GLU A 7 25.63 -8.52 -0.47
C GLU A 7 24.23 -8.12 -0.01
N ILE A 8 24.18 -7.15 0.89
CA ILE A 8 22.92 -6.62 1.42
C ILE A 8 22.23 -5.83 0.29
N ALA A 9 21.04 -6.26 -0.11
CA ALA A 9 20.26 -5.55 -1.12
C ALA A 9 19.99 -4.11 -0.67
N PRO A 10 20.16 -3.11 -1.56
CA PRO A 10 19.94 -1.72 -1.20
C PRO A 10 18.47 -1.49 -0.77
N SER A 11 18.28 -0.64 0.23
CA SER A 11 16.94 -0.24 0.68
C SER A 11 16.17 0.48 -0.44
N ALA A 12 14.83 0.54 -0.34
CA ALA A 12 14.00 1.29 -1.30
C ALA A 12 14.43 2.76 -1.39
N VAL A 13 14.84 3.34 -0.25
CA VAL A 13 15.39 4.70 -0.17
C VAL A 13 16.71 4.81 -0.90
N SER A 14 17.64 3.87 -0.69
CA SER A 14 18.93 3.85 -1.39
C SER A 14 18.77 3.68 -2.89
N SER A 15 17.83 2.83 -3.32
CA SER A 15 17.51 2.61 -4.72
C SER A 15 16.93 3.87 -5.37
N LEU A 16 16.08 4.60 -4.65
CA LEU A 16 15.48 5.84 -5.13
C LEU A 16 16.53 6.97 -5.24
N ILE A 17 17.42 7.11 -4.24
CA ILE A 17 18.50 8.09 -4.26
C ILE A 17 19.51 7.79 -5.39
N SER A 18 19.82 6.51 -5.62
CA SER A 18 20.75 6.07 -6.67
C SER A 18 20.15 6.14 -8.07
N SER A 19 18.83 6.06 -8.22
CA SER A 19 18.17 6.37 -9.48
C SER A 19 18.37 7.86 -9.71
N LYS A 20 19.14 8.24 -10.74
CA LYS A 20 19.53 9.62 -11.11
C LYS A 20 18.33 10.55 -11.40
N LEU A 21 17.22 10.38 -10.73
CA LEU A 21 16.08 11.25 -10.75
C LEU A 21 16.49 12.54 -10.04
N HIS A 22 16.48 13.64 -10.78
CA HIS A 22 16.61 14.97 -10.18
C HIS A 22 15.58 15.09 -9.07
N PRO A 23 15.95 15.61 -7.88
CA PRO A 23 15.02 15.77 -6.77
C PRO A 23 13.88 16.69 -7.17
N THR A 24 12.78 16.11 -7.57
CA THR A 24 11.53 16.82 -7.78
C THR A 24 10.79 16.90 -6.45
N PRO A 25 9.88 17.84 -6.25
CA PRO A 25 9.04 17.89 -5.05
C PRO A 25 8.35 16.54 -4.77
N ASN A 26 7.97 15.82 -5.81
CA ASN A 26 7.37 14.48 -5.70
C ASN A 26 8.35 13.44 -5.17
N THR A 27 9.64 13.56 -5.49
CA THR A 27 10.67 12.65 -4.97
C THR A 27 10.89 12.84 -3.47
N ALA A 28 10.97 14.09 -3.00
CA ALA A 28 11.10 14.41 -1.58
C ALA A 28 9.91 13.90 -0.78
N LEU A 29 8.69 14.14 -1.27
CA LEU A 29 7.45 13.65 -0.68
C LEU A 29 7.42 12.11 -0.60
N THR A 30 7.83 11.44 -1.68
CA THR A 30 7.89 9.97 -1.72
C THR A 30 8.89 9.43 -0.70
N LEU A 31 10.05 10.06 -0.55
CA LEU A 31 11.06 9.69 0.45
C LEU A 31 10.54 9.85 1.88
N GLU A 32 9.85 10.94 2.16
CA GLU A 32 9.27 11.21 3.48
C GLU A 32 8.23 10.14 3.85
N ILE A 33 7.35 9.79 2.91
CA ILE A 33 6.35 8.74 3.14
C ILE A 33 7.01 7.37 3.26
N LEU A 34 8.02 7.03 2.44
CA LEU A 34 8.77 5.79 2.58
C LEU A 34 9.39 5.67 3.97
N HIS A 35 10.06 6.73 4.44
CA HIS A 35 10.65 6.76 5.76
C HIS A 35 9.59 6.57 6.86
N ASN A 36 8.43 7.21 6.71
CA ASN A 36 7.33 7.06 7.66
C ASN A 36 6.78 5.63 7.68
N LEU A 37 6.55 5.02 6.50
CA LEU A 37 6.07 3.63 6.39
C LEU A 37 7.07 2.63 6.99
N GLU A 38 8.37 2.79 6.69
CA GLU A 38 9.41 1.87 7.14
C GLU A 38 9.64 1.96 8.66
N HIS A 39 9.83 3.17 9.18
CA HIS A 39 10.29 3.37 10.56
C HIS A 39 9.17 3.60 11.58
N GLN A 40 8.08 4.26 11.19
CA GLN A 40 6.97 4.51 12.12
C GLN A 40 5.89 3.43 12.04
N HIS A 41 5.62 2.92 10.85
CA HIS A 41 4.58 1.91 10.63
C HIS A 41 5.12 0.50 10.40
N GLN A 42 6.45 0.31 10.39
CA GLN A 42 7.11 -1.00 10.29
C GLN A 42 6.70 -1.82 9.06
N TRP A 43 6.42 -1.14 7.96
CA TRP A 43 6.13 -1.82 6.70
C TRP A 43 7.39 -2.49 6.14
N THR A 44 7.19 -3.62 5.48
CA THR A 44 8.26 -4.40 4.86
C THR A 44 8.06 -4.51 3.35
N ALA A 45 9.08 -5.01 2.63
CA ALA A 45 9.05 -5.21 1.18
C ALA A 45 8.58 -3.96 0.40
N LEU A 46 8.96 -2.77 0.87
CA LEU A 46 8.62 -1.50 0.24
C LEU A 46 9.23 -1.41 -1.17
N LYS A 47 8.44 -0.95 -2.13
CA LYS A 47 8.86 -0.68 -3.51
C LYS A 47 8.25 0.63 -3.99
N VAL A 48 9.06 1.42 -4.71
CA VAL A 48 8.59 2.58 -5.46
C VAL A 48 8.37 2.15 -6.90
N HIS A 49 7.21 2.45 -7.45
CA HIS A 49 6.83 2.15 -8.82
C HIS A 49 6.95 3.40 -9.67
N GLU A 50 7.33 3.22 -10.94
CA GLU A 50 7.40 4.30 -11.90
C GLU A 50 6.10 5.12 -11.91
N PRO A 51 6.22 6.45 -12.06
CA PRO A 51 5.06 7.30 -12.00
C PRO A 51 4.06 6.96 -13.11
N PHE A 52 2.81 6.79 -12.76
CA PHE A 52 1.73 6.70 -13.73
C PHE A 52 1.49 8.08 -14.32
N SER A 53 1.77 8.22 -15.59
CA SER A 53 1.52 9.43 -16.34
C SER A 53 0.11 9.40 -16.90
N LEU A 54 -0.82 10.08 -16.24
CA LEU A 54 -2.12 10.43 -16.84
C LEU A 54 -1.94 11.58 -17.85
N SER A 55 -0.92 12.40 -17.62
CA SER A 55 -0.33 13.38 -18.53
C SER A 55 1.10 13.62 -18.04
N ALA A 56 1.97 14.20 -18.89
CA ALA A 56 3.36 14.50 -18.54
C ALA A 56 3.49 15.39 -17.27
N GLU A 57 2.44 16.13 -16.92
CA GLU A 57 2.40 17.03 -15.76
C GLU A 57 1.88 16.36 -14.47
N GLN A 58 1.39 15.10 -14.55
CA GLN A 58 0.71 14.42 -13.44
C GLN A 58 1.33 13.07 -13.09
N ALA A 59 2.61 12.89 -13.34
CA ALA A 59 3.34 11.70 -12.97
C ALA A 59 3.43 11.60 -11.43
N ILE A 60 2.81 10.58 -10.85
CA ILE A 60 2.86 10.31 -9.41
C ILE A 60 3.52 8.96 -9.20
N PRO A 61 4.64 8.90 -8.46
CA PRO A 61 5.20 7.62 -8.04
C PRO A 61 4.22 6.96 -7.05
N LEU A 62 4.00 5.66 -7.21
CA LEU A 62 3.24 4.86 -6.25
C LEU A 62 4.20 4.07 -5.38
N ILE A 63 3.83 3.86 -4.13
CA ILE A 63 4.56 3.00 -3.20
C ILE A 63 3.72 1.75 -2.98
N SER A 64 4.34 0.58 -2.90
CA SER A 64 3.70 -0.63 -2.40
C SER A 64 4.54 -1.28 -1.33
N GLY A 65 3.90 -1.97 -0.40
CA GLY A 65 4.57 -2.67 0.69
C GLY A 65 3.62 -3.56 1.46
N THR A 66 4.17 -4.31 2.41
CA THR A 66 3.43 -5.21 3.29
C THR A 66 3.37 -4.59 4.67
N PRO A 67 2.19 -4.19 5.16
CA PRO A 67 2.01 -3.68 6.51
C PRO A 67 2.19 -4.81 7.56
N PRO A 68 2.48 -4.49 8.84
CA PRO A 68 2.60 -5.49 9.89
C PRO A 68 1.25 -6.12 10.30
N GLN A 69 0.16 -5.48 9.95
CA GLN A 69 -1.20 -5.93 10.23
C GLN A 69 -2.16 -5.48 9.13
N VAL A 70 -3.35 -6.07 9.07
CA VAL A 70 -4.38 -5.68 8.11
C VAL A 70 -4.76 -4.22 8.31
N VAL A 71 -4.64 -3.40 7.26
CA VAL A 71 -4.90 -1.95 7.31
C VAL A 71 -6.38 -1.64 7.30
N TYR A 72 -7.15 -2.41 6.57
CA TYR A 72 -8.58 -2.21 6.41
C TYR A 72 -9.28 -3.53 6.06
N THR A 73 -10.39 -3.80 6.73
CA THR A 73 -11.29 -4.92 6.42
C THR A 73 -12.64 -4.35 5.97
N HIS A 74 -13.14 -4.79 4.82
CA HIS A 74 -14.46 -4.37 4.34
C HIS A 74 -15.55 -4.88 5.31
N PRO A 75 -16.64 -4.12 5.56
CA PRO A 75 -17.69 -4.57 6.47
C PRO A 75 -18.28 -5.94 6.15
N ASP A 76 -18.51 -6.25 4.87
CA ASP A 76 -19.01 -7.57 4.45
C ASP A 76 -17.95 -8.67 4.66
N GLU A 77 -16.67 -8.36 4.47
CA GLU A 77 -15.55 -9.26 4.79
C GLU A 77 -15.50 -9.52 6.31
N GLN A 78 -15.64 -8.47 7.11
CA GLN A 78 -15.69 -8.60 8.57
C GLN A 78 -16.88 -9.45 9.03
N ALA A 79 -18.06 -9.27 8.44
CA ALA A 79 -19.24 -10.08 8.74
C ALA A 79 -18.97 -11.56 8.43
N TYR A 80 -18.38 -11.86 7.29
CA TYR A 80 -17.98 -13.23 6.91
C TYR A 80 -17.00 -13.85 7.92
N LEU A 81 -15.94 -13.09 8.29
CA LEU A 81 -14.94 -13.58 9.25
C LEU A 81 -15.59 -13.91 10.61
N LEU A 82 -16.50 -13.06 11.08
CA LEU A 82 -17.22 -13.27 12.34
C LEU A 82 -18.14 -14.51 12.27
N GLU A 83 -18.87 -14.67 11.15
CA GLU A 83 -19.78 -15.81 10.95
C GLU A 83 -19.04 -17.15 10.94
N HIS A 84 -17.83 -17.16 10.35
CA HIS A 84 -16.98 -18.36 10.26
C HIS A 84 -15.95 -18.49 11.39
N HIS A 85 -16.04 -17.66 12.43
CA HIS A 85 -15.13 -17.66 13.58
C HIS A 85 -13.64 -17.56 13.21
N ILE A 86 -13.34 -16.88 12.09
CA ILE A 86 -11.98 -16.58 11.65
C ILE A 86 -11.51 -15.32 12.36
N ARG A 87 -10.37 -15.43 13.07
CA ARG A 87 -9.80 -14.28 13.76
C ARG A 87 -9.09 -13.35 12.79
N PRO A 88 -9.22 -12.01 12.94
CA PRO A 88 -8.55 -11.04 12.07
C PRO A 88 -7.01 -11.22 12.00
N GLU A 89 -6.40 -11.67 13.11
CA GLU A 89 -4.95 -11.93 13.19
C GLU A 89 -4.50 -13.15 12.39
N ASP A 90 -5.40 -14.07 12.06
CA ASP A 90 -5.10 -15.26 11.27
C ASP A 90 -5.24 -14.99 9.75
N VAL A 91 -5.79 -13.83 9.38
CA VAL A 91 -6.00 -13.46 7.99
C VAL A 91 -4.67 -13.10 7.32
N PRO A 92 -4.36 -13.66 6.13
CA PRO A 92 -3.17 -13.27 5.39
C PRO A 92 -3.15 -11.77 5.07
N ILE A 93 -1.99 -11.16 5.26
CA ILE A 93 -1.80 -9.73 5.03
C ILE A 93 -1.53 -9.49 3.54
N ASP A 94 -2.35 -8.63 2.93
CA ASP A 94 -2.20 -8.22 1.54
C ASP A 94 -1.08 -7.18 1.40
N ARG A 95 -0.46 -7.16 0.23
CA ARG A 95 0.34 -6.03 -0.19
C ARG A 95 -0.56 -4.82 -0.41
N GLU A 96 -0.22 -3.70 0.18
CA GLU A 96 -1.00 -2.46 0.06
C GLU A 96 -0.30 -1.43 -0.83
N TRP A 97 -1.10 -0.58 -1.45
CA TRP A 97 -0.65 0.49 -2.33
C TRP A 97 -0.83 1.84 -1.64
N VAL A 98 0.15 2.72 -1.82
CA VAL A 98 0.16 4.05 -1.21
C VAL A 98 0.38 5.10 -2.28
N ILE A 99 -0.47 6.11 -2.26
CA ILE A 99 -0.46 7.27 -3.15
C ILE A 99 0.11 8.45 -2.38
N PRO A 100 1.34 8.90 -2.65
CA PRO A 100 1.90 10.09 -2.04
C PRO A 100 1.15 11.36 -2.44
N THR A 101 0.83 12.21 -1.47
CA THR A 101 0.23 13.53 -1.72
C THR A 101 0.64 14.54 -0.64
N SER A 102 0.65 15.82 -0.98
CA SER A 102 0.82 16.91 -0.03
C SER A 102 -0.52 17.52 0.35
N GLN A 103 -0.60 18.06 1.57
CA GLN A 103 -1.76 18.85 1.98
C GLN A 103 -1.88 20.09 1.07
N GLY A 104 -3.09 20.31 0.56
CA GLY A 104 -3.34 21.41 -0.40
C GLY A 104 -3.21 21.00 -1.87
N GLU A 105 -2.71 19.79 -2.18
CA GLU A 105 -2.74 19.28 -3.54
C GLU A 105 -4.19 19.08 -4.01
N LYS A 106 -4.49 19.61 -5.21
CA LYS A 106 -5.84 19.51 -5.77
C LYS A 106 -6.03 18.14 -6.42
N TRP A 107 -7.02 17.41 -5.91
CA TRP A 107 -7.44 16.14 -6.46
C TRP A 107 -8.67 16.28 -7.33
N THR A 108 -8.67 15.59 -8.47
CA THR A 108 -9.85 15.43 -9.32
C THR A 108 -10.28 13.96 -9.32
N LEU A 109 -11.56 13.70 -9.47
CA LEU A 109 -12.09 12.33 -9.60
C LEU A 109 -11.44 11.59 -10.77
N ARG A 110 -11.18 12.28 -11.89
CA ARG A 110 -10.49 11.69 -13.06
C ARG A 110 -9.09 11.19 -12.69
N ARG A 111 -8.32 12.00 -11.94
CA ARG A 111 -6.96 11.61 -11.51
C ARG A 111 -7.01 10.41 -10.58
N LEU A 112 -7.92 10.44 -9.60
CA LEU A 112 -8.08 9.34 -8.66
C LEU A 112 -8.54 8.06 -9.35
N ALA A 113 -9.52 8.13 -10.24
CA ALA A 113 -9.99 7.01 -11.05
C ALA A 113 -8.85 6.42 -11.90
N GLY A 114 -8.08 7.26 -12.60
CA GLY A 114 -6.96 6.79 -13.42
C GLY A 114 -5.88 6.07 -12.61
N ILE A 115 -5.60 6.51 -11.37
CA ILE A 115 -4.69 5.79 -10.48
C ILE A 115 -5.28 4.42 -10.12
N HIS A 116 -6.55 4.36 -9.70
CA HIS A 116 -7.20 3.09 -9.36
C HIS A 116 -7.28 2.15 -10.56
N ASP A 117 -7.54 2.65 -11.76
CA ASP A 117 -7.53 1.85 -12.99
C ASP A 117 -6.17 1.21 -13.25
N SER A 118 -5.09 1.91 -12.90
CA SER A 118 -3.71 1.43 -13.07
C SER A 118 -3.23 0.46 -12.00
N LEU A 119 -3.89 0.42 -10.83
CA LEU A 119 -3.54 -0.54 -9.79
C LEU A 119 -3.82 -1.97 -10.25
N PRO A 120 -2.99 -2.94 -9.87
CA PRO A 120 -3.28 -4.35 -10.13
C PRO A 120 -4.57 -4.77 -9.39
N LYS A 121 -5.18 -5.85 -9.84
CA LYS A 121 -6.31 -6.44 -9.12
C LYS A 121 -5.81 -6.98 -7.79
N ARG A 122 -6.53 -6.74 -6.71
CA ARG A 122 -6.16 -7.22 -5.36
C ARG A 122 -5.89 -8.73 -5.30
N THR A 123 -6.52 -9.50 -6.18
CA THR A 123 -6.29 -10.94 -6.31
C THR A 123 -4.87 -11.29 -6.74
N GLU A 124 -4.19 -10.40 -7.47
CA GLU A 124 -2.82 -10.57 -7.94
C GLU A 124 -1.79 -10.21 -6.86
N ASP A 125 -2.18 -9.32 -5.93
CA ASP A 125 -1.34 -8.84 -4.82
C ASP A 125 -1.41 -9.71 -3.56
N LEU A 126 -2.29 -10.72 -3.53
CA LEU A 126 -2.42 -11.64 -2.42
C LEU A 126 -1.14 -12.47 -2.31
N GLN A 127 -0.18 -11.92 -1.60
CA GLN A 127 1.05 -12.64 -1.27
C GLN A 127 0.75 -13.54 -0.07
N LEU A 128 0.36 -14.78 -0.35
CA LEU A 128 0.15 -15.80 0.68
C LEU A 128 1.45 -16.11 1.45
N GLY A 129 2.59 -15.59 0.98
CA GLY A 129 3.90 -15.64 1.64
C GLY A 129 4.22 -17.04 2.17
N SER A 130 4.45 -17.11 3.48
CA SER A 130 4.66 -18.36 4.21
C SER A 130 3.35 -19.01 4.72
N PHE A 131 2.16 -18.51 4.30
CA PHE A 131 0.88 -19.06 4.73
C PHE A 131 0.63 -20.41 4.06
N ASP A 132 0.62 -21.47 4.87
CA ASP A 132 0.41 -22.83 4.39
C ASP A 132 -1.11 -23.10 4.24
N LEU A 133 -1.58 -23.00 3.01
CA LEU A 133 -2.97 -23.26 2.67
C LEU A 133 -3.41 -24.71 2.96
N GLU A 134 -2.49 -25.67 2.89
CA GLU A 134 -2.81 -27.08 3.09
C GLU A 134 -3.09 -27.38 4.57
N GLN A 135 -2.45 -26.62 5.46
CA GLN A 135 -2.65 -26.76 6.92
C GLN A 135 -3.75 -25.84 7.45
N ALA A 136 -4.27 -24.92 6.64
CA ALA A 136 -5.34 -24.02 7.06
C ALA A 136 -6.68 -24.74 7.26
N SER A 137 -7.51 -24.21 8.15
CA SER A 137 -8.87 -24.70 8.33
C SER A 137 -9.68 -24.61 7.04
N LYS A 138 -10.72 -25.45 6.89
CA LYS A 138 -11.60 -25.40 5.73
C LYS A 138 -12.23 -24.02 5.53
N ASP A 139 -12.63 -23.37 6.62
CA ASP A 139 -13.23 -22.05 6.58
C ASP A 139 -12.22 -20.99 6.09
N MET A 140 -10.96 -21.10 6.50
CA MET A 140 -9.90 -20.22 6.01
C MET A 140 -9.58 -20.46 4.52
N GLN A 141 -9.54 -21.71 4.09
CA GLN A 141 -9.33 -22.04 2.67
C GLN A 141 -10.46 -21.46 1.80
N GLU A 142 -11.71 -21.61 2.25
CA GLU A 142 -12.87 -21.06 1.59
C GLU A 142 -12.86 -19.52 1.58
N TYR A 143 -12.48 -18.89 2.69
CA TYR A 143 -12.30 -17.45 2.78
C TYR A 143 -11.28 -16.94 1.74
N ILE A 144 -10.11 -17.59 1.64
CA ILE A 144 -9.07 -17.20 0.68
C ILE A 144 -9.56 -17.39 -0.76
N ARG A 145 -10.31 -18.47 -1.03
CA ARG A 145 -10.92 -18.69 -2.33
C ARG A 145 -11.90 -17.57 -2.69
N LEU A 146 -12.82 -17.26 -1.78
CA LEU A 146 -13.79 -16.18 -1.97
C LEU A 146 -13.11 -14.81 -2.14
N LYS A 147 -12.06 -14.54 -1.37
CA LYS A 147 -11.30 -13.29 -1.48
C LYS A 147 -10.66 -13.12 -2.86
N LYS A 148 -10.24 -14.22 -3.49
CA LYS A 148 -9.73 -14.23 -4.87
C LYS A 148 -10.83 -14.01 -5.92
N GLU A 149 -11.97 -14.67 -5.75
CA GLU A 149 -13.08 -14.61 -6.70
C GLU A 149 -13.87 -13.30 -6.62
N LYS A 150 -14.10 -12.83 -5.40
CA LYS A 150 -14.91 -11.64 -5.09
C LYS A 150 -14.17 -10.75 -4.08
N PRO A 151 -13.20 -9.94 -4.54
CA PRO A 151 -12.50 -9.05 -3.63
C PRO A 151 -13.49 -8.03 -3.04
N TRP A 152 -13.70 -8.09 -1.71
CA TRP A 152 -14.54 -7.13 -1.01
C TRP A 152 -13.99 -5.71 -1.16
N GLY A 153 -14.84 -4.79 -1.62
CA GLY A 153 -14.48 -3.38 -1.79
C GLY A 153 -13.62 -3.05 -3.02
N GLY A 154 -13.31 -4.04 -3.88
CA GLY A 154 -12.56 -3.82 -5.11
C GLY A 154 -11.12 -3.33 -4.90
N LYS A 155 -10.60 -2.55 -5.84
CA LYS A 155 -9.26 -1.96 -5.76
C LYS A 155 -9.23 -0.88 -4.68
N ARG A 156 -8.19 -0.87 -3.87
CA ARG A 156 -7.96 0.14 -2.85
C ARG A 156 -6.52 0.60 -2.82
N ALA A 157 -6.31 1.81 -2.29
CA ALA A 157 -5.00 2.35 -1.96
C ALA A 157 -5.10 3.26 -0.73
N LEU A 158 -3.98 3.51 -0.09
CA LEU A 158 -3.85 4.51 0.96
C LEU A 158 -3.39 5.83 0.33
N LEU A 159 -4.15 6.88 0.50
CA LEU A 159 -3.71 8.23 0.18
C LEU A 159 -2.90 8.74 1.38
N ALA A 160 -1.58 8.84 1.23
CA ALA A 160 -0.67 9.34 2.24
C ALA A 160 -0.49 10.85 2.07
N MET A 161 -1.08 11.63 2.96
CA MET A 161 -1.07 13.08 2.91
C MET A 161 -0.07 13.64 3.91
N VAL A 162 0.93 14.36 3.42
CA VAL A 162 1.94 15.03 4.26
C VAL A 162 1.57 16.49 4.45
N ASN A 163 1.63 16.95 5.69
CA ASN A 163 1.48 18.37 6.05
C ASN A 163 2.86 19.05 6.00
N SER A 164 3.29 19.46 4.81
CA SER A 164 4.57 20.14 4.57
C SER A 164 4.44 21.66 4.39
N GLY A 165 3.30 22.26 4.76
CA GLY A 165 3.11 23.73 4.69
C GLY A 165 3.98 24.50 5.68
N LEU A 166 4.04 25.85 5.54
CA LEU A 166 4.70 26.74 6.51
C LEU A 166 4.06 26.53 7.90
N GLY A 167 4.84 25.95 8.83
CA GLY A 167 4.35 25.53 10.15
C GLY A 167 3.78 24.11 10.18
N GLY A 168 3.86 23.35 9.09
CA GLY A 168 3.55 21.91 9.09
C GLY A 168 4.55 21.13 9.92
N ASP A 169 4.06 20.16 10.66
CA ASP A 169 4.83 19.31 11.57
C ASP A 169 5.40 18.04 10.91
N GLY A 170 5.24 17.89 9.58
CA GLY A 170 5.63 16.69 8.86
C GLY A 170 4.73 15.46 9.14
N THR A 171 3.59 15.65 9.80
CA THR A 171 2.65 14.56 10.06
C THR A 171 2.12 13.96 8.77
N VAL A 172 2.16 12.63 8.67
CA VAL A 172 1.59 11.87 7.55
C VAL A 172 0.25 11.29 7.98
N VAL A 173 -0.80 11.64 7.26
CA VAL A 173 -2.15 11.10 7.49
C VAL A 173 -2.52 10.18 6.34
N TYR A 174 -3.06 9.00 6.67
CA TYR A 174 -3.44 7.99 5.69
C TYR A 174 -4.96 7.89 5.57
N TYR A 175 -5.46 7.99 4.34
CA TYR A 175 -6.88 7.80 4.01
C TYR A 175 -7.02 6.56 3.13
N VAL A 176 -7.98 5.69 3.46
CA VAL A 176 -8.33 4.58 2.58
C VAL A 176 -9.14 5.11 1.41
N THR A 177 -8.71 4.84 0.20
CA THR A 177 -9.43 5.15 -1.03
C THR A 177 -9.84 3.86 -1.73
N MET A 178 -11.08 3.80 -2.22
CA MET A 178 -11.63 2.65 -2.93
C MET A 178 -12.23 3.11 -4.25
N GLU A 179 -11.67 2.67 -5.36
CA GLU A 179 -12.15 2.96 -6.72
C GLU A 179 -12.59 4.42 -6.93
N GLY A 180 -11.80 5.35 -6.39
CA GLY A 180 -12.06 6.78 -6.50
C GLY A 180 -12.85 7.40 -5.34
N THR A 181 -13.25 6.64 -4.32
CA THR A 181 -13.95 7.19 -3.13
C THR A 181 -13.01 7.24 -1.92
N PRO A 182 -12.56 8.41 -1.48
CA PRO A 182 -11.77 8.54 -0.27
C PRO A 182 -12.64 8.30 0.97
N LYS A 183 -12.17 7.49 1.89
CA LYS A 183 -12.78 7.29 3.21
C LYS A 183 -11.73 7.55 4.29
N PRO A 184 -12.06 8.27 5.38
CA PRO A 184 -11.16 8.39 6.50
C PRO A 184 -10.92 7.01 7.13
N ARG A 185 -9.68 6.76 7.58
CA ARG A 185 -9.36 5.55 8.33
C ARG A 185 -10.15 5.59 9.64
N GLN A 186 -10.98 4.61 9.88
CA GLN A 186 -11.59 4.42 11.20
C GLN A 186 -10.55 3.71 12.08
N ASN A 187 -10.18 4.37 13.16
CA ASN A 187 -9.29 3.82 14.19
C ASN A 187 -10.11 2.88 15.09
#